data_c63dea6ccfe6d71c896290e416478ed2
#
_entry.id   c63dea6ccfe6d71c896290e416478ed2
#
_cell.length_a   1.000
_cell.length_b   1.000
_cell.length_c   1.000
_cell.angle_alpha   90.00
_cell.angle_beta   90.00
_cell.angle_gamma   90.00
#
_symmetry.space_group_name_H-M   'P 1'
#
loop_
_entity.id
_entity.type
_entity.pdbx_description
1 polymer ?
#
loop_
_entity_poly.entity_id
_entity_poly.type
_entity_poly.pdbx_seq_one_letter_code
_entity_poly.pdbx_strand_id
1 'polypeptide(L)'
;MNALWLDKSSIRKSTFTILAAGGACIGLIVFAVYFALLAWAERPGDLQESFRYEVQAGQSFAKMTAELNERGVIQSPLLFSLYARITALDVAVQAGEYDLPRRVSPQGVLNLFATGQVVLHPVQLLEGTALSQVLKALRQNHFLVDDLGVGFANSDLGALLQRLRLPVPFAEGYFFPDTYLVVKGTKVSDVLIMAHKAMTTKLDAVWQEKNSRVALATPEELLILASIIEKESGQKSDRRTISQVFHNRLKRNMRLQTDPTVIYAIGDEFDGDFRSRDVRMDSPFNTYKVKGLPPTAIALPSYDSLLAAAQPSTGDFLYFVARGDGTSQFSRTLSEHNAAVRKFLLQRTKVD
;
A
#
# COMPACT_ATOMS: atom_id res chain seq x y z
N MET A 1 -77.34 -63.98 5.29
CA MET A 1 -75.93 -63.71 4.96
C MET A 1 -75.87 -62.35 4.27
N ASN A 2 -75.63 -61.28 5.04
CA ASN A 2 -75.51 -59.95 4.51
C ASN A 2 -73.99 -59.63 4.40
N ALA A 3 -73.46 -59.57 3.19
CA ALA A 3 -72.12 -59.17 2.90
C ALA A 3 -72.03 -57.66 2.99
N LEU A 4 -71.33 -57.15 4.00
CA LEU A 4 -70.92 -55.76 4.10
C LEU A 4 -69.95 -55.43 2.97
N TRP A 5 -70.42 -54.75 1.93
CA TRP A 5 -69.58 -54.08 0.92
C TRP A 5 -69.04 -52.84 1.49
N LEU A 6 -67.84 -52.92 2.08
CA LEU A 6 -67.10 -51.77 2.43
C LEU A 6 -66.70 -51.01 1.16
N ASP A 7 -67.22 -49.79 1.00
CA ASP A 7 -66.96 -48.92 -0.16
C ASP A 7 -65.48 -48.52 -0.20
N LYS A 8 -64.67 -49.20 -0.99
CA LYS A 8 -63.22 -48.95 -1.20
C LYS A 8 -62.94 -47.52 -1.66
N SER A 9 -63.89 -46.78 -2.25
CA SER A 9 -63.75 -45.41 -2.73
C SER A 9 -63.75 -44.40 -1.56
N SER A 10 -64.53 -44.68 -0.54
CA SER A 10 -64.57 -43.83 0.70
C SER A 10 -63.32 -43.97 1.51
N ILE A 11 -62.74 -45.16 1.66
CA ILE A 11 -61.48 -45.42 2.37
C ILE A 11 -60.33 -44.72 1.64
N ARG A 12 -60.31 -44.76 0.31
CA ARG A 12 -59.24 -44.13 -0.51
C ARG A 12 -59.24 -42.58 -0.45
N LYS A 13 -60.45 -41.99 -0.41
CA LYS A 13 -60.62 -40.53 -0.22
C LYS A 13 -60.17 -40.06 1.18
N SER A 14 -60.55 -40.83 2.24
CA SER A 14 -60.14 -40.52 3.63
C SER A 14 -58.63 -40.61 3.83
N THR A 15 -57.96 -41.64 3.30
CA THR A 15 -56.48 -41.74 3.37
C THR A 15 -55.80 -40.65 2.60
N PHE A 16 -56.30 -40.26 1.43
CA PHE A 16 -55.71 -39.10 0.68
C PHE A 16 -55.86 -37.79 1.43
N THR A 17 -57.01 -37.52 2.06
CA THR A 17 -57.23 -36.31 2.86
C THR A 17 -56.31 -36.26 4.11
N ILE A 18 -56.12 -37.41 4.78
CA ILE A 18 -55.20 -37.48 5.95
C ILE A 18 -53.77 -37.26 5.53
N LEU A 19 -53.29 -37.81 4.40
CA LEU A 19 -51.97 -37.61 3.87
C LEU A 19 -51.74 -36.15 3.42
N ALA A 20 -52.73 -35.53 2.77
CA ALA A 20 -52.69 -34.12 2.37
C ALA A 20 -52.66 -33.17 3.58
N ALA A 21 -53.49 -33.46 4.61
CA ALA A 21 -53.46 -32.69 5.86
C ALA A 21 -52.14 -32.85 6.60
N GLY A 22 -51.59 -34.07 6.67
CA GLY A 22 -50.26 -34.33 7.24
C GLY A 22 -49.13 -33.56 6.51
N GLY A 23 -49.17 -33.59 5.18
CA GLY A 23 -48.23 -32.83 4.35
C GLY A 23 -48.33 -31.32 4.58
N ALA A 24 -49.54 -30.78 4.68
CA ALA A 24 -49.77 -29.36 4.96
C ALA A 24 -49.27 -28.99 6.36
N CYS A 25 -49.50 -29.81 7.39
CA CYS A 25 -48.97 -29.58 8.74
C CYS A 25 -47.42 -29.58 8.76
N ILE A 26 -46.81 -30.55 8.09
CA ILE A 26 -45.33 -30.59 7.98
C ILE A 26 -44.80 -29.34 7.28
N GLY A 27 -45.43 -28.91 6.18
CA GLY A 27 -45.07 -27.68 5.46
C GLY A 27 -45.17 -26.43 6.32
N LEU A 28 -46.25 -26.31 7.13
CA LEU A 28 -46.41 -25.21 8.06
C LEU A 28 -45.35 -25.22 9.19
N ILE A 29 -44.99 -26.40 9.70
CA ILE A 29 -43.94 -26.53 10.73
C ILE A 29 -42.59 -26.13 10.13
N VAL A 30 -42.23 -26.61 8.95
CA VAL A 30 -40.96 -26.23 8.27
C VAL A 30 -40.91 -24.74 8.01
N PHE A 31 -42.02 -24.12 7.55
CA PHE A 31 -42.15 -22.70 7.34
C PHE A 31 -41.95 -21.92 8.66
N ALA A 32 -42.61 -22.33 9.73
CA ALA A 32 -42.49 -21.69 11.04
C ALA A 32 -41.04 -21.79 11.59
N VAL A 33 -40.40 -22.95 11.46
CA VAL A 33 -39.01 -23.15 11.87
C VAL A 33 -38.07 -22.30 11.04
N TYR A 34 -38.26 -22.19 9.75
CA TYR A 34 -37.46 -21.32 8.88
C TYR A 34 -37.55 -19.87 9.31
N PHE A 35 -38.77 -19.33 9.51
CA PHE A 35 -38.92 -17.92 9.95
C PHE A 35 -38.42 -17.71 11.37
N ALA A 36 -38.55 -18.68 12.26
CA ALA A 36 -37.97 -18.60 13.61
C ALA A 36 -36.43 -18.56 13.57
N LEU A 37 -35.83 -19.31 12.66
CA LEU A 37 -34.37 -19.28 12.42
C LEU A 37 -33.90 -17.93 11.89
N LEU A 38 -34.63 -17.35 10.91
CA LEU A 38 -34.32 -16.01 10.40
C LEU A 38 -34.42 -14.94 11.53
N ALA A 39 -35.51 -14.96 12.28
CA ALA A 39 -35.73 -14.03 13.40
C ALA A 39 -34.67 -14.21 14.50
N TRP A 40 -34.20 -15.44 14.74
CA TRP A 40 -33.10 -15.71 15.69
C TRP A 40 -31.78 -15.13 15.16
N ALA A 41 -31.48 -15.29 13.87
CA ALA A 41 -30.24 -14.82 13.28
C ALA A 41 -30.09 -13.30 13.29
N GLU A 42 -31.19 -12.56 13.29
CA GLU A 42 -31.23 -11.09 13.38
C GLU A 42 -31.14 -10.54 14.80
N ARG A 43 -31.37 -11.39 15.84
CA ARG A 43 -31.33 -10.93 17.21
C ARG A 43 -29.93 -10.44 17.58
N PRO A 44 -29.83 -9.29 18.28
CA PRO A 44 -28.56 -8.82 18.80
C PRO A 44 -27.89 -9.89 19.69
N GLY A 45 -26.61 -10.13 19.46
CA GLY A 45 -25.81 -11.04 20.27
C GLY A 45 -25.50 -10.49 21.66
N ASP A 46 -24.78 -11.28 22.47
CA ASP A 46 -24.42 -10.93 23.85
C ASP A 46 -23.06 -10.28 24.00
N LEU A 47 -22.33 -10.10 22.92
CA LEU A 47 -21.01 -9.48 22.93
C LEU A 47 -21.08 -8.07 23.54
N GLN A 48 -20.41 -7.85 24.71
CA GLN A 48 -20.50 -6.59 25.45
C GLN A 48 -19.63 -5.49 24.90
N GLU A 49 -18.46 -5.88 24.31
CA GLU A 49 -17.49 -4.98 23.70
C GLU A 49 -17.18 -5.45 22.28
N SER A 50 -16.63 -4.57 21.45
CA SER A 50 -16.13 -4.96 20.13
C SER A 50 -14.98 -5.95 20.28
N PHE A 51 -14.94 -6.96 19.44
CA PHE A 51 -13.95 -8.04 19.51
C PHE A 51 -13.29 -8.25 18.16
N ARG A 52 -11.97 -8.26 18.13
CA ARG A 52 -11.21 -8.58 16.91
C ARG A 52 -11.03 -10.08 16.78
N TYR A 53 -11.53 -10.64 15.69
CA TYR A 53 -11.46 -12.05 15.38
C TYR A 53 -10.72 -12.28 14.06
N GLU A 54 -9.79 -13.24 14.04
CA GLU A 54 -9.02 -13.61 12.85
C GLU A 54 -9.53 -14.96 12.31
N VAL A 55 -10.07 -14.94 11.09
CA VAL A 55 -10.38 -16.14 10.32
C VAL A 55 -9.11 -16.57 9.58
N GLN A 56 -8.54 -17.71 9.95
CA GLN A 56 -7.32 -18.21 9.35
C GLN A 56 -7.57 -18.80 7.95
N ALA A 57 -6.61 -18.65 7.05
CA ALA A 57 -6.68 -19.29 5.74
C ALA A 57 -6.77 -20.83 5.89
N GLY A 58 -7.79 -21.42 5.26
CA GLY A 58 -8.06 -22.87 5.35
C GLY A 58 -8.71 -23.33 6.67
N GLN A 59 -9.12 -22.44 7.55
CA GLN A 59 -9.87 -22.77 8.76
C GLN A 59 -11.24 -23.33 8.38
N SER A 60 -11.61 -24.48 8.98
CA SER A 60 -12.95 -25.04 8.74
C SER A 60 -14.03 -24.21 9.41
N PHE A 61 -15.21 -24.13 8.78
CA PHE A 61 -16.37 -23.42 9.33
C PHE A 61 -16.76 -23.94 10.74
N ALA A 62 -16.67 -25.26 10.96
CA ALA A 62 -16.96 -25.87 12.26
C ALA A 62 -16.00 -25.39 13.36
N LYS A 63 -14.68 -25.30 13.07
CA LYS A 63 -13.69 -24.79 14.02
C LYS A 63 -13.94 -23.31 14.33
N MET A 64 -14.19 -22.49 13.30
CA MET A 64 -14.55 -21.08 13.48
C MET A 64 -15.79 -20.91 14.35
N THR A 65 -16.85 -21.69 14.09
CA THR A 65 -18.09 -21.65 14.88
C THR A 65 -17.86 -22.01 16.34
N ALA A 66 -17.02 -23.03 16.62
CA ALA A 66 -16.67 -23.40 17.98
C ALA A 66 -15.93 -22.26 18.72
N GLU A 67 -14.93 -21.67 18.10
CA GLU A 67 -14.17 -20.54 18.66
C GLU A 67 -15.05 -19.30 18.92
N LEU A 68 -15.97 -18.97 18.01
CA LEU A 68 -16.92 -17.87 18.21
C LEU A 68 -17.87 -18.12 19.38
N ASN A 69 -18.27 -19.38 19.58
CA ASN A 69 -19.10 -19.77 20.72
C ASN A 69 -18.31 -19.69 22.05
N GLU A 70 -17.10 -20.20 22.10
CA GLU A 70 -16.22 -20.12 23.28
C GLU A 70 -15.96 -18.67 23.71
N ARG A 71 -15.92 -17.76 22.76
CA ARG A 71 -15.71 -16.32 23.01
C ARG A 71 -17.01 -15.55 23.26
N GLY A 72 -18.16 -16.24 23.28
CA GLY A 72 -19.47 -15.62 23.55
C GLY A 72 -20.00 -14.73 22.42
N VAL A 73 -19.43 -14.83 21.22
CA VAL A 73 -19.92 -14.08 20.04
C VAL A 73 -21.24 -14.65 19.55
N ILE A 74 -21.36 -15.99 19.56
CA ILE A 74 -22.58 -16.71 19.21
C ILE A 74 -22.98 -17.64 20.34
N GLN A 75 -24.31 -17.82 20.54
CA GLN A 75 -24.86 -18.64 21.63
C GLN A 75 -25.13 -20.08 21.24
N SER A 76 -25.45 -20.33 19.97
CA SER A 76 -25.82 -21.64 19.47
C SER A 76 -25.07 -22.00 18.20
N PRO A 77 -24.01 -22.82 18.29
CA PRO A 77 -23.26 -23.30 17.13
C PRO A 77 -24.13 -24.04 16.13
N LEU A 78 -25.12 -24.78 16.61
CA LEU A 78 -26.04 -25.54 15.77
C LEU A 78 -26.93 -24.65 14.90
N LEU A 79 -27.59 -23.65 15.51
CA LEU A 79 -28.44 -22.69 14.77
C LEU A 79 -27.61 -21.82 13.84
N PHE A 80 -26.43 -21.40 14.26
CA PHE A 80 -25.50 -20.62 13.44
C PHE A 80 -25.07 -21.38 12.19
N SER A 81 -24.68 -22.66 12.36
CA SER A 81 -24.28 -23.50 11.23
C SER A 81 -25.46 -23.83 10.31
N LEU A 82 -26.65 -24.04 10.87
CA LEU A 82 -27.85 -24.27 10.08
C LEU A 82 -28.23 -23.05 9.25
N TYR A 83 -28.23 -21.87 9.87
CA TYR A 83 -28.51 -20.61 9.19
C TYR A 83 -27.49 -20.34 8.07
N ALA A 84 -26.18 -20.47 8.39
CA ALA A 84 -25.10 -20.28 7.40
C ALA A 84 -25.26 -21.19 6.19
N ARG A 85 -25.62 -22.47 6.41
CA ARG A 85 -25.81 -23.46 5.33
C ARG A 85 -27.04 -23.18 4.49
N ILE A 86 -28.17 -22.79 5.10
CA ILE A 86 -29.41 -22.46 4.38
C ILE A 86 -29.22 -21.22 3.52
N THR A 87 -28.42 -20.24 3.99
CA THR A 87 -28.13 -18.99 3.28
C THR A 87 -26.89 -19.07 2.38
N ALA A 88 -26.21 -20.22 2.34
CA ALA A 88 -24.94 -20.45 1.64
C ALA A 88 -23.80 -19.48 2.03
N LEU A 89 -23.87 -18.92 3.24
CA LEU A 89 -22.83 -18.01 3.76
C LEU A 89 -21.63 -18.76 4.33
N ASP A 90 -21.77 -20.06 4.65
CA ASP A 90 -20.69 -20.91 5.16
C ASP A 90 -19.54 -21.10 4.14
N VAL A 91 -19.85 -21.08 2.85
CA VAL A 91 -18.86 -21.19 1.75
C VAL A 91 -18.34 -19.85 1.28
N ALA A 92 -18.94 -18.75 1.71
CA ALA A 92 -18.55 -17.38 1.33
C ALA A 92 -17.57 -16.73 2.31
N VAL A 93 -17.26 -17.39 3.45
CA VAL A 93 -16.36 -16.86 4.48
C VAL A 93 -14.96 -16.61 3.92
N GLN A 94 -14.46 -15.38 4.09
CA GLN A 94 -13.13 -14.99 3.65
C GLN A 94 -12.16 -14.95 4.85
N ALA A 95 -10.91 -15.36 4.61
CA ALA A 95 -9.85 -15.27 5.62
C ALA A 95 -9.45 -13.81 5.85
N GLY A 96 -9.13 -13.47 7.11
CA GLY A 96 -8.71 -12.11 7.49
C GLY A 96 -9.09 -11.76 8.91
N GLU A 97 -8.70 -10.59 9.35
CA GLU A 97 -9.10 -10.02 10.64
C GLU A 97 -10.41 -9.23 10.49
N TYR A 98 -11.32 -9.40 11.43
CA TYR A 98 -12.63 -8.74 11.46
C TYR A 98 -12.84 -8.05 12.80
N ASP A 99 -13.33 -6.82 12.78
CA ASP A 99 -13.83 -6.15 13.96
C ASP A 99 -15.32 -6.51 14.13
N LEU A 100 -15.63 -7.40 15.07
CA LEU A 100 -16.99 -7.77 15.41
C LEU A 100 -17.56 -6.71 16.36
N PRO A 101 -18.61 -5.96 15.96
CA PRO A 101 -19.19 -4.90 16.79
C PRO A 101 -19.84 -5.47 18.05
N ARG A 102 -19.93 -4.66 19.07
CA ARG A 102 -20.75 -4.94 20.24
C ARG A 102 -22.15 -5.37 19.81
N ARG A 103 -22.69 -6.43 20.42
CA ARG A 103 -24.03 -6.98 20.17
C ARG A 103 -24.32 -7.36 18.71
N VAL A 104 -23.26 -7.68 17.95
CA VAL A 104 -23.43 -8.16 16.58
C VAL A 104 -24.34 -9.39 16.55
N SER A 105 -25.31 -9.40 15.62
CA SER A 105 -26.19 -10.57 15.43
C SER A 105 -25.46 -11.72 14.71
N PRO A 106 -25.93 -12.98 14.85
CA PRO A 106 -25.40 -14.10 14.08
C PRO A 106 -25.34 -13.85 12.56
N GLN A 107 -26.37 -13.25 12.00
CA GLN A 107 -26.41 -12.82 10.59
C GLN A 107 -25.35 -11.75 10.32
N GLY A 108 -25.18 -10.77 11.23
CA GLY A 108 -24.19 -9.72 11.09
C GLY A 108 -22.77 -10.27 11.04
N VAL A 109 -22.44 -11.27 11.88
CA VAL A 109 -21.14 -11.95 11.86
C VAL A 109 -20.90 -12.61 10.50
N LEU A 110 -21.86 -13.40 10.00
CA LEU A 110 -21.74 -14.08 8.71
C LEU A 110 -21.62 -13.09 7.55
N ASN A 111 -22.37 -12.00 7.57
CA ASN A 111 -22.31 -10.97 6.54
C ASN A 111 -20.94 -10.30 6.51
N LEU A 112 -20.35 -9.96 7.67
CA LEU A 112 -18.99 -9.41 7.75
C LEU A 112 -17.98 -10.36 7.09
N PHE A 113 -18.05 -11.66 7.41
CA PHE A 113 -17.14 -12.67 6.88
C PHE A 113 -17.35 -12.93 5.38
N ALA A 114 -18.59 -13.00 4.93
CA ALA A 114 -18.94 -13.27 3.55
C ALA A 114 -18.64 -12.08 2.61
N THR A 115 -18.82 -10.85 3.10
CA THR A 115 -18.51 -9.64 2.33
C THR A 115 -17.04 -9.27 2.37
N GLY A 116 -16.22 -9.95 3.21
CA GLY A 116 -14.79 -9.67 3.32
C GLY A 116 -14.49 -8.29 3.89
N GLN A 117 -15.31 -7.79 4.84
CA GLN A 117 -15.06 -6.52 5.52
C GLN A 117 -13.93 -6.69 6.55
N VAL A 118 -12.76 -7.01 6.05
CA VAL A 118 -11.55 -7.24 6.85
C VAL A 118 -10.94 -5.94 7.35
N VAL A 119 -10.22 -6.03 8.45
CA VAL A 119 -9.41 -4.93 8.97
C VAL A 119 -8.23 -4.70 8.04
N LEU A 120 -8.05 -3.45 7.62
CA LEU A 120 -6.93 -3.04 6.80
C LEU A 120 -5.87 -2.34 7.67
N HIS A 121 -4.62 -2.72 7.45
CA HIS A 121 -3.47 -2.16 8.14
C HIS A 121 -2.70 -1.22 7.20
N PRO A 122 -2.39 0.02 7.63
CA PRO A 122 -1.62 0.94 6.82
C PRO A 122 -0.14 0.55 6.81
N VAL A 123 0.41 0.39 5.62
CA VAL A 123 1.85 0.17 5.37
C VAL A 123 2.36 1.35 4.57
N GLN A 124 3.21 2.17 5.18
CA GLN A 124 3.66 3.42 4.59
C GLN A 124 5.05 3.27 3.96
N LEU A 125 5.18 3.69 2.70
CA LEU A 125 6.43 3.96 2.03
C LEU A 125 6.65 5.47 2.02
N LEU A 126 7.73 5.95 2.65
CA LEU A 126 7.98 7.38 2.82
C LEU A 126 8.70 7.97 1.59
N GLU A 127 8.27 9.17 1.20
CA GLU A 127 8.93 9.99 0.19
C GLU A 127 10.40 10.26 0.57
N GLY A 128 11.29 10.32 -0.41
CA GLY A 128 12.70 10.62 -0.21
C GLY A 128 13.51 9.54 0.50
N THR A 129 12.91 8.37 0.80
CA THR A 129 13.62 7.25 1.43
C THR A 129 14.27 6.37 0.36
N ALA A 130 15.47 5.88 0.61
CA ALA A 130 16.13 4.89 -0.25
C ALA A 130 15.44 3.53 -0.15
N LEU A 131 15.41 2.77 -1.25
CA LEU A 131 14.70 1.49 -1.32
C LEU A 131 15.23 0.45 -0.31
N SER A 132 16.54 0.46 -0.01
CA SER A 132 17.12 -0.41 1.01
C SER A 132 16.51 -0.20 2.40
N GLN A 133 16.23 1.05 2.75
CA GLN A 133 15.59 1.43 4.01
C GLN A 133 14.10 1.04 4.01
N VAL A 134 13.42 1.22 2.87
CA VAL A 134 12.02 0.78 2.69
C VAL A 134 11.91 -0.74 2.86
N LEU A 135 12.79 -1.51 2.22
CA LEU A 135 12.84 -2.97 2.36
C LEU A 135 13.03 -3.40 3.81
N LYS A 136 13.96 -2.74 4.52
CA LYS A 136 14.18 -3.00 5.95
C LYS A 136 12.90 -2.76 6.77
N ALA A 137 12.21 -1.64 6.53
CA ALA A 137 10.97 -1.32 7.24
C ALA A 137 9.83 -2.31 6.92
N LEU A 138 9.65 -2.67 5.64
CA LEU A 138 8.63 -3.65 5.23
C LEU A 138 8.85 -5.03 5.86
N ARG A 139 10.08 -5.51 5.87
CA ARG A 139 10.45 -6.82 6.43
C ARG A 139 10.32 -6.88 7.94
N GLN A 140 10.37 -5.76 8.64
CA GLN A 140 10.14 -5.65 10.08
C GLN A 140 8.69 -5.38 10.46
N ASN A 141 7.80 -5.20 9.48
CA ASN A 141 6.39 -4.89 9.74
C ASN A 141 5.63 -6.16 10.13
N HIS A 142 5.07 -6.18 11.33
CA HIS A 142 4.39 -7.35 11.91
C HIS A 142 3.05 -7.73 11.24
N PHE A 143 2.50 -6.86 10.40
CA PHE A 143 1.33 -7.19 9.58
C PHE A 143 1.68 -7.89 8.27
N LEU A 144 2.97 -7.87 7.88
CA LEU A 144 3.43 -8.46 6.64
C LEU A 144 4.15 -9.80 6.86
N VAL A 145 4.16 -10.61 5.82
CA VAL A 145 4.98 -11.82 5.74
C VAL A 145 6.21 -11.52 4.89
N ASP A 146 7.40 -11.66 5.48
CA ASP A 146 8.65 -11.56 4.74
C ASP A 146 8.84 -12.81 3.87
N ASP A 147 8.49 -12.71 2.62
CA ASP A 147 8.65 -13.75 1.60
C ASP A 147 9.88 -13.54 0.71
N LEU A 148 10.68 -12.50 0.97
CA LEU A 148 11.94 -12.26 0.22
C LEU A 148 13.02 -13.28 0.59
N GLY A 149 12.89 -13.91 1.74
CA GLY A 149 13.73 -15.03 2.18
C GLY A 149 14.84 -14.63 3.13
N VAL A 150 15.25 -15.64 3.93
CA VAL A 150 16.36 -15.52 4.88
C VAL A 150 17.67 -15.33 4.10
N GLY A 151 18.45 -14.30 4.46
CA GLY A 151 19.72 -13.97 3.77
C GLY A 151 19.57 -13.01 2.60
N PHE A 152 18.36 -12.60 2.23
CA PHE A 152 18.19 -11.53 1.24
C PHE A 152 18.74 -10.20 1.80
N ALA A 153 19.76 -9.65 1.15
CA ALA A 153 20.32 -8.36 1.53
C ALA A 153 19.47 -7.21 0.99
N ASN A 154 19.04 -6.30 1.86
CA ASN A 154 18.23 -5.14 1.44
C ASN A 154 18.93 -4.22 0.44
N SER A 155 20.27 -4.30 0.35
CA SER A 155 21.10 -3.59 -0.62
C SER A 155 21.22 -4.30 -1.98
N ASP A 156 20.80 -5.58 -2.10
CA ASP A 156 20.83 -6.32 -3.36
C ASP A 156 19.58 -6.03 -4.21
N LEU A 157 19.55 -4.83 -4.77
CA LEU A 157 18.43 -4.34 -5.57
C LEU A 157 18.31 -5.07 -6.91
N GLY A 158 19.41 -5.67 -7.41
CA GLY A 158 19.39 -6.50 -8.62
C GLY A 158 18.66 -7.83 -8.38
N ALA A 159 18.94 -8.51 -7.28
CA ALA A 159 18.22 -9.73 -6.89
C ALA A 159 16.74 -9.45 -6.61
N LEU A 160 16.38 -8.26 -6.08
CA LEU A 160 15.00 -7.85 -5.92
C LEU A 160 14.24 -7.83 -7.24
N LEU A 161 14.79 -7.20 -8.27
CA LEU A 161 14.17 -7.13 -9.60
C LEU A 161 13.93 -8.52 -10.19
N GLN A 162 14.91 -9.42 -10.08
CA GLN A 162 14.77 -10.81 -10.54
C GLN A 162 13.66 -11.55 -9.79
N ARG A 163 13.60 -11.39 -8.46
CA ARG A 163 12.60 -12.03 -7.62
C ARG A 163 11.19 -11.55 -7.91
N LEU A 164 11.02 -10.25 -8.08
CA LEU A 164 9.73 -9.64 -8.42
C LEU A 164 9.40 -9.71 -9.92
N ARG A 165 10.35 -10.16 -10.75
CA ARG A 165 10.23 -10.24 -12.22
C ARG A 165 9.85 -8.89 -12.85
N LEU A 166 10.45 -7.81 -12.36
CA LEU A 166 10.16 -6.46 -12.83
C LEU A 166 11.05 -6.12 -14.05
N PRO A 167 10.48 -5.73 -15.19
CA PRO A 167 11.20 -5.45 -16.43
C PRO A 167 11.70 -3.99 -16.46
N VAL A 168 12.41 -3.55 -15.43
CA VAL A 168 12.98 -2.20 -15.33
C VAL A 168 14.50 -2.26 -15.18
N PRO A 169 15.24 -1.22 -15.62
CA PRO A 169 16.69 -1.25 -15.66
C PRO A 169 17.36 -1.20 -14.27
N PHE A 170 16.67 -0.66 -13.28
CA PHE A 170 17.11 -0.55 -11.87
C PHE A 170 15.90 -0.51 -10.94
N ALA A 171 16.09 -0.86 -9.67
CA ALA A 171 14.98 -0.92 -8.70
C ALA A 171 14.74 0.41 -7.97
N GLU A 172 15.80 1.17 -7.68
CA GLU A 172 15.70 2.40 -6.90
C GLU A 172 14.75 3.41 -7.57
N GLY A 173 13.86 4.00 -6.79
CA GLY A 173 12.87 4.98 -7.28
C GLY A 173 11.60 4.38 -7.91
N TYR A 174 11.60 3.10 -8.33
CA TYR A 174 10.46 2.48 -9.03
C TYR A 174 9.32 2.00 -8.12
N PHE A 175 9.32 2.37 -6.85
CA PHE A 175 8.24 2.04 -5.91
C PHE A 175 7.61 3.34 -5.39
N PHE A 176 6.34 3.56 -5.71
CA PHE A 176 5.68 4.84 -5.38
C PHE A 176 5.51 4.98 -3.86
N PRO A 177 5.98 6.09 -3.26
CA PRO A 177 5.74 6.36 -1.85
C PRO A 177 4.27 6.73 -1.62
N ASP A 178 3.60 5.91 -0.80
CA ASP A 178 2.19 6.08 -0.43
C ASP A 178 1.88 5.24 0.82
N THR A 179 0.66 5.33 1.30
CA THR A 179 0.14 4.45 2.34
C THR A 179 -0.70 3.34 1.70
N TYR A 180 -0.19 2.12 1.73
CA TYR A 180 -0.85 0.92 1.20
C TYR A 180 -1.69 0.26 2.29
N LEU A 181 -2.99 0.15 2.06
CA LEU A 181 -3.89 -0.55 2.96
C LEU A 181 -3.90 -2.04 2.62
N VAL A 182 -3.45 -2.87 3.55
CA VAL A 182 -3.28 -4.30 3.34
C VAL A 182 -3.96 -5.12 4.44
N VAL A 183 -4.32 -6.36 4.14
CA VAL A 183 -4.75 -7.32 5.16
C VAL A 183 -3.53 -7.90 5.87
N LYS A 184 -3.69 -8.30 7.12
CA LYS A 184 -2.66 -9.04 7.86
C LYS A 184 -2.25 -10.30 7.10
N GLY A 185 -0.95 -10.57 7.04
CA GLY A 185 -0.41 -11.70 6.29
C GLY A 185 -0.13 -11.40 4.81
N THR A 186 -0.37 -10.17 4.34
CA THR A 186 0.08 -9.74 3.00
C THR A 186 1.59 -9.88 2.88
N LYS A 187 2.07 -10.39 1.76
CA LYS A 187 3.50 -10.57 1.51
C LYS A 187 4.20 -9.24 1.23
N VAL A 188 5.46 -9.13 1.64
CA VAL A 188 6.29 -7.97 1.30
C VAL A 188 6.39 -7.78 -0.22
N SER A 189 6.52 -8.88 -0.97
CA SER A 189 6.54 -8.85 -2.44
C SER A 189 5.27 -8.25 -3.04
N ASP A 190 4.09 -8.52 -2.47
CA ASP A 190 2.82 -8.00 -2.97
C ASP A 190 2.72 -6.47 -2.77
N VAL A 191 3.16 -5.97 -1.60
CA VAL A 191 3.24 -4.52 -1.34
C VAL A 191 4.16 -3.84 -2.35
N LEU A 192 5.32 -4.43 -2.61
CA LEU A 192 6.28 -3.89 -3.58
C LEU A 192 5.70 -3.90 -5.00
N ILE A 193 4.98 -4.95 -5.41
CA ILE A 193 4.32 -5.01 -6.72
C ILE A 193 3.25 -3.92 -6.84
N MET A 194 2.45 -3.69 -5.80
CA MET A 194 1.47 -2.58 -5.77
C MET A 194 2.17 -1.23 -5.91
N ALA A 195 3.25 -1.00 -5.17
CA ALA A 195 4.01 0.24 -5.20
C ALA A 195 4.69 0.48 -6.57
N HIS A 196 5.23 -0.59 -7.17
CA HIS A 196 5.81 -0.54 -8.50
C HIS A 196 4.77 -0.19 -9.57
N LYS A 197 3.61 -0.85 -9.55
CA LYS A 197 2.50 -0.55 -10.47
C LYS A 197 2.03 0.90 -10.34
N ALA A 198 1.93 1.40 -9.11
CA ALA A 198 1.56 2.80 -8.85
C ALA A 198 2.60 3.77 -9.44
N MET A 199 3.90 3.49 -9.25
CA MET A 199 4.98 4.31 -9.80
C MET A 199 4.96 4.31 -11.33
N THR A 200 4.89 3.15 -11.95
CA THR A 200 4.87 3.02 -13.42
C THR A 200 3.71 3.81 -14.01
N THR A 201 2.50 3.65 -13.46
CA THR A 201 1.33 4.39 -13.94
C THR A 201 1.50 5.90 -13.83
N LYS A 202 2.05 6.40 -12.72
CA LYS A 202 2.26 7.83 -12.51
C LYS A 202 3.39 8.38 -13.36
N LEU A 203 4.49 7.63 -13.49
CA LEU A 203 5.63 7.99 -14.31
C LEU A 203 5.24 8.11 -15.79
N ASP A 204 4.50 7.14 -16.31
CA ASP A 204 4.01 7.15 -17.69
C ASP A 204 3.09 8.35 -17.94
N ALA A 205 2.15 8.62 -17.04
CA ALA A 205 1.24 9.77 -17.17
C ALA A 205 2.01 11.10 -17.22
N VAL A 206 2.94 11.30 -16.26
CA VAL A 206 3.75 12.51 -16.18
C VAL A 206 4.69 12.64 -17.37
N TRP A 207 5.23 11.52 -17.88
CA TRP A 207 6.08 11.53 -19.08
C TRP A 207 5.32 11.97 -20.34
N GLN A 208 4.08 11.54 -20.50
CA GLN A 208 3.25 11.98 -21.64
C GLN A 208 2.93 13.47 -21.60
N GLU A 209 2.81 14.04 -20.41
CA GLU A 209 2.49 15.46 -20.20
C GLU A 209 3.72 16.36 -20.02
N LYS A 210 4.94 15.81 -20.24
CA LYS A 210 6.17 16.59 -20.05
C LYS A 210 6.26 17.78 -20.98
N ASN A 211 6.86 18.86 -20.48
CA ASN A 211 7.17 20.05 -21.29
C ASN A 211 8.17 19.70 -22.39
N SER A 212 7.97 20.19 -23.61
CA SER A 212 8.86 19.99 -24.76
C SER A 212 10.30 20.51 -24.53
N ARG A 213 10.50 21.38 -23.54
CA ARG A 213 11.81 21.95 -23.17
C ARG A 213 12.61 21.09 -22.18
N VAL A 214 12.10 19.96 -21.75
CA VAL A 214 12.78 19.04 -20.82
C VAL A 214 14.03 18.48 -21.48
N ALA A 215 15.15 18.44 -20.73
CA ALA A 215 16.45 17.93 -21.20
C ALA A 215 16.62 16.43 -20.89
N LEU A 216 15.55 15.66 -20.95
CA LEU A 216 15.50 14.23 -20.63
C LEU A 216 15.02 13.45 -21.84
N ALA A 217 15.66 12.32 -22.11
CA ALA A 217 15.37 11.49 -23.26
C ALA A 217 14.39 10.35 -22.95
N THR A 218 14.36 9.87 -21.72
CA THR A 218 13.58 8.69 -21.30
C THR A 218 12.81 8.91 -19.98
N PRO A 219 11.75 8.12 -19.70
CA PRO A 219 11.06 8.13 -18.42
C PRO A 219 11.99 7.82 -17.23
N GLU A 220 12.99 6.96 -17.43
CA GLU A 220 13.99 6.61 -16.42
C GLU A 220 14.81 7.84 -16.01
N GLU A 221 15.25 8.65 -16.96
CA GLU A 221 15.95 9.91 -16.69
C GLU A 221 15.06 10.88 -15.90
N LEU A 222 13.75 10.91 -16.18
CA LEU A 222 12.80 11.69 -15.41
C LEU A 222 12.69 11.19 -13.97
N LEU A 223 12.61 9.89 -13.76
CA LEU A 223 12.58 9.27 -12.44
C LEU A 223 13.86 9.58 -11.64
N ILE A 224 15.03 9.47 -12.29
CA ILE A 224 16.33 9.82 -11.68
C ILE A 224 16.34 11.28 -11.25
N LEU A 225 15.97 12.22 -12.14
CA LEU A 225 15.96 13.64 -11.79
C LEU A 225 14.94 13.95 -10.70
N ALA A 226 13.75 13.34 -10.74
CA ALA A 226 12.73 13.51 -9.71
C ALA A 226 13.22 13.08 -8.32
N SER A 227 14.00 11.98 -8.24
CA SER A 227 14.57 11.51 -6.98
C SER A 227 15.60 12.50 -6.40
N ILE A 228 16.34 13.20 -7.26
CA ILE A 228 17.28 14.25 -6.84
C ILE A 228 16.50 15.47 -6.33
N ILE A 229 15.48 15.91 -7.09
CA ILE A 229 14.63 17.04 -6.69
C ILE A 229 13.94 16.76 -5.35
N GLU A 230 13.48 15.51 -5.12
CA GLU A 230 12.88 15.11 -3.84
C GLU A 230 13.83 15.34 -2.66
N LYS A 231 15.09 15.01 -2.83
CA LYS A 231 16.11 15.13 -1.78
C LYS A 231 16.63 16.56 -1.58
N GLU A 232 16.57 17.41 -2.62
CA GLU A 232 17.05 18.80 -2.56
C GLU A 232 16.02 19.77 -2.00
N SER A 233 14.73 19.46 -2.15
CA SER A 233 13.66 20.42 -1.90
C SER A 233 13.15 20.36 -0.47
N GLY A 234 13.51 21.34 0.35
CA GLY A 234 12.89 21.56 1.66
C GLY A 234 11.44 22.08 1.57
N GLN A 235 11.11 22.81 0.47
CA GLN A 235 9.77 23.35 0.23
C GLN A 235 9.24 22.95 -1.15
N LYS A 236 7.97 22.53 -1.19
CA LYS A 236 7.30 22.11 -2.44
C LYS A 236 7.27 23.22 -3.51
N SER A 237 7.18 24.50 -3.10
CA SER A 237 7.19 25.65 -4.00
C SER A 237 8.47 25.77 -4.83
N ASP A 238 9.62 25.35 -4.30
CA ASP A 238 10.92 25.50 -4.95
C ASP A 238 11.22 24.38 -5.96
N ARG A 239 10.51 23.24 -5.89
CA ARG A 239 10.79 22.04 -6.71
C ARG A 239 10.90 22.32 -8.21
N ARG A 240 9.96 23.10 -8.77
CA ARG A 240 9.98 23.42 -10.21
C ARG A 240 11.14 24.33 -10.60
N THR A 241 11.58 25.21 -9.70
CA THR A 241 12.73 26.11 -9.95
C THR A 241 14.06 25.36 -9.75
N ILE A 242 14.14 24.44 -8.78
CA ILE A 242 15.28 23.52 -8.62
C ILE A 242 15.39 22.64 -9.88
N SER A 243 14.27 22.08 -10.35
CA SER A 243 14.22 21.32 -11.60
C SER A 243 14.73 22.13 -12.79
N GLN A 244 14.32 23.39 -12.91
CA GLN A 244 14.80 24.30 -13.95
C GLN A 244 16.32 24.44 -13.91
N VAL A 245 16.92 24.60 -12.73
CA VAL A 245 18.39 24.70 -12.59
C VAL A 245 19.06 23.43 -13.11
N PHE A 246 18.58 22.25 -12.75
CA PHE A 246 19.14 20.98 -13.20
C PHE A 246 18.99 20.81 -14.71
N HIS A 247 17.83 21.11 -15.29
CA HIS A 247 17.63 21.07 -16.76
C HIS A 247 18.57 22.03 -17.47
N ASN A 248 18.77 23.23 -16.95
CA ASN A 248 19.70 24.21 -17.54
C ASN A 248 21.15 23.73 -17.46
N ARG A 249 21.56 23.09 -16.36
CA ARG A 249 22.89 22.47 -16.22
C ARG A 249 23.08 21.29 -17.19
N LEU A 250 22.11 20.40 -17.29
CA LEU A 250 22.14 19.28 -18.25
C LEU A 250 22.31 19.76 -19.69
N LYS A 251 21.51 20.73 -20.13
CA LYS A 251 21.61 21.35 -21.48
C LYS A 251 22.97 21.97 -21.77
N ARG A 252 23.63 22.49 -20.75
CA ARG A 252 24.96 23.14 -20.86
C ARG A 252 26.10 22.16 -20.60
N ASN A 253 25.83 20.87 -20.47
CA ASN A 253 26.82 19.83 -20.12
C ASN A 253 27.61 20.18 -18.84
N MET A 254 26.94 20.82 -17.88
CA MET A 254 27.48 21.13 -16.54
C MET A 254 27.25 19.94 -15.60
N ARG A 255 28.10 19.81 -14.58
CA ARG A 255 27.90 18.87 -13.46
C ARG A 255 26.70 19.32 -12.62
N LEU A 256 25.90 18.36 -12.10
CA LEU A 256 24.74 18.69 -11.26
C LEU A 256 25.17 19.21 -9.88
N GLN A 257 26.26 18.69 -9.32
CA GLN A 257 26.87 19.14 -8.05
C GLN A 257 25.83 19.19 -6.91
N THR A 258 25.24 18.05 -6.60
CA THR A 258 24.16 17.89 -5.63
C THR A 258 24.59 16.89 -4.56
N ASP A 259 24.58 17.31 -3.29
CA ASP A 259 25.03 16.53 -2.12
C ASP A 259 24.26 15.20 -1.97
N PRO A 260 22.92 15.15 -2.15
CA PRO A 260 22.16 13.91 -2.02
C PRO A 260 22.68 12.74 -2.85
N THR A 261 23.25 12.99 -4.03
CA THR A 261 23.80 11.91 -4.87
C THR A 261 25.06 11.30 -4.27
N VAL A 262 25.88 12.10 -3.59
CA VAL A 262 27.07 11.63 -2.89
C VAL A 262 26.66 10.92 -1.59
N ILE A 263 25.71 11.46 -0.85
CA ILE A 263 25.15 10.84 0.37
C ILE A 263 24.59 9.47 0.05
N TYR A 264 23.85 9.32 -1.06
CA TYR A 264 23.36 8.02 -1.53
C TYR A 264 24.51 7.04 -1.81
N ALA A 265 25.60 7.52 -2.43
CA ALA A 265 26.77 6.68 -2.71
C ALA A 265 27.50 6.23 -1.43
N ILE A 266 27.50 7.04 -0.36
CA ILE A 266 28.05 6.65 0.96
C ILE A 266 27.14 5.59 1.60
N GLY A 267 25.81 5.69 1.39
CA GLY A 267 24.86 4.73 1.92
C GLY A 267 24.75 4.76 3.45
N ASP A 268 24.68 3.57 4.06
CA ASP A 268 24.49 3.39 5.50
C ASP A 268 25.68 3.90 6.36
N GLU A 269 26.84 4.18 5.74
CA GLU A 269 28.02 4.73 6.41
C GLU A 269 27.95 6.26 6.59
N PHE A 270 26.91 6.92 6.04
CA PHE A 270 26.73 8.36 6.20
C PHE A 270 26.34 8.70 7.64
N ASP A 271 27.21 9.46 8.32
CA ASP A 271 27.06 9.84 9.74
C ASP A 271 26.21 11.10 9.99
N GLY A 272 25.64 11.69 8.93
CA GLY A 272 24.83 12.92 8.99
C GLY A 272 25.60 14.21 8.75
N ASP A 273 26.93 14.17 8.64
CA ASP A 273 27.78 15.34 8.41
C ASP A 273 28.48 15.24 7.03
N PHE A 274 28.02 16.05 6.07
CA PHE A 274 28.58 16.08 4.71
C PHE A 274 29.84 16.94 4.65
N ARG A 275 30.97 16.31 4.32
CA ARG A 275 32.30 16.92 4.42
C ARG A 275 32.98 17.10 3.06
N SER A 276 33.98 18.00 3.01
CA SER A 276 34.79 18.20 1.80
C SER A 276 35.52 16.95 1.28
N ARG A 277 35.74 15.93 2.12
CA ARG A 277 36.29 14.63 1.70
C ARG A 277 35.28 13.84 0.85
N ASP A 278 33.99 13.96 1.16
CA ASP A 278 32.90 13.20 0.52
C ASP A 278 32.70 13.67 -0.93
N VAL A 279 32.86 14.98 -1.16
CA VAL A 279 32.87 15.56 -2.53
C VAL A 279 33.98 14.94 -3.42
N ARG A 280 35.04 14.42 -2.82
CA ARG A 280 36.16 13.79 -3.56
C ARG A 280 35.98 12.28 -3.76
N MET A 281 34.94 11.66 -3.19
CA MET A 281 34.67 10.25 -3.36
C MET A 281 34.63 9.85 -4.84
N ASP A 282 35.23 8.71 -5.16
CA ASP A 282 35.16 8.15 -6.50
C ASP A 282 33.94 7.20 -6.63
N SER A 283 32.89 7.72 -7.25
CA SER A 283 31.61 7.01 -7.42
C SER A 283 30.91 7.53 -8.67
N PRO A 284 30.24 6.66 -9.43
CA PRO A 284 29.40 7.07 -10.55
C PRO A 284 28.21 7.94 -10.12
N PHE A 285 27.84 7.92 -8.85
CA PHE A 285 26.82 8.80 -8.27
C PHE A 285 27.37 10.18 -7.88
N ASN A 286 28.69 10.38 -7.87
CA ASN A 286 29.25 11.67 -7.45
C ASN A 286 29.11 12.74 -8.55
N THR A 287 28.02 13.47 -8.52
CA THR A 287 27.71 14.53 -9.48
C THR A 287 28.61 15.78 -9.36
N TYR A 288 29.54 15.84 -8.40
CA TYR A 288 30.64 16.81 -8.37
C TYR A 288 31.79 16.42 -9.30
N LYS A 289 31.92 15.11 -9.62
CA LYS A 289 32.97 14.59 -10.51
C LYS A 289 32.41 14.21 -11.88
N VAL A 290 31.25 13.56 -11.91
CA VAL A 290 30.62 13.05 -13.14
C VAL A 290 29.65 14.07 -13.69
N LYS A 291 29.53 14.18 -15.02
CA LYS A 291 28.53 14.99 -15.73
C LYS A 291 27.29 14.17 -16.04
N GLY A 292 26.15 14.83 -16.13
CA GLY A 292 24.87 14.17 -16.42
C GLY A 292 24.18 13.67 -15.15
N LEU A 293 23.20 12.82 -15.35
CA LEU A 293 22.46 12.14 -14.29
C LEU A 293 23.27 10.98 -13.72
N PRO A 294 23.07 10.61 -12.42
CA PRO A 294 23.62 9.39 -11.86
C PRO A 294 23.01 8.15 -12.54
N PRO A 295 23.60 6.94 -12.33
CA PRO A 295 23.15 5.71 -13.01
C PRO A 295 21.72 5.30 -12.69
N THR A 296 21.22 5.60 -11.50
CA THR A 296 19.86 5.29 -11.03
C THR A 296 19.27 6.44 -10.23
N ALA A 297 17.99 6.36 -9.92
CA ALA A 297 17.40 7.17 -8.85
C ALA A 297 18.16 6.96 -7.53
N ILE A 298 17.99 7.88 -6.59
CA ILE A 298 18.66 7.89 -5.28
C ILE A 298 17.67 7.83 -4.10
N ALA A 299 16.37 7.83 -4.37
CA ALA A 299 15.30 7.75 -3.40
C ALA A 299 13.97 7.51 -4.12
N LEU A 300 12.92 7.22 -3.36
CA LEU A 300 11.54 7.18 -3.85
C LEU A 300 10.99 8.60 -4.01
N PRO A 301 10.76 9.11 -5.24
CA PRO A 301 10.24 10.46 -5.43
C PRO A 301 8.73 10.52 -5.25
N SER A 302 8.23 11.62 -4.71
CA SER A 302 6.81 11.95 -4.66
C SER A 302 6.26 12.30 -6.04
N TYR A 303 4.93 12.32 -6.16
CA TYR A 303 4.27 12.78 -7.39
C TYR A 303 4.61 14.23 -7.75
N ASP A 304 4.73 15.11 -6.74
CA ASP A 304 5.12 16.51 -6.93
C ASP A 304 6.53 16.63 -7.52
N SER A 305 7.46 15.76 -7.14
CA SER A 305 8.83 15.74 -7.69
C SER A 305 8.87 15.19 -9.11
N LEU A 306 8.04 14.18 -9.44
CA LEU A 306 7.87 13.72 -10.82
C LEU A 306 7.33 14.85 -11.72
N LEU A 307 6.28 15.55 -11.27
CA LEU A 307 5.73 16.70 -11.98
C LEU A 307 6.74 17.83 -12.14
N ALA A 308 7.52 18.13 -11.09
CA ALA A 308 8.56 19.17 -11.17
C ALA A 308 9.64 18.79 -12.18
N ALA A 309 10.07 17.52 -12.23
CA ALA A 309 11.04 17.04 -13.20
C ALA A 309 10.52 17.15 -14.66
N ALA A 310 9.24 16.87 -14.87
CA ALA A 310 8.61 16.95 -16.21
C ALA A 310 8.21 18.36 -16.62
N GLN A 311 7.95 19.24 -15.66
CA GLN A 311 7.41 20.59 -15.89
C GLN A 311 8.21 21.64 -15.11
N PRO A 312 9.51 21.82 -15.41
CA PRO A 312 10.34 22.82 -14.74
C PRO A 312 9.81 24.25 -14.96
N SER A 313 10.11 25.15 -14.02
CA SER A 313 9.87 26.59 -14.23
C SER A 313 10.63 27.08 -15.45
N THR A 314 10.18 28.19 -16.03
CA THR A 314 10.89 28.86 -17.14
C THR A 314 11.89 29.85 -16.55
N GLY A 315 13.11 29.91 -17.12
CA GLY A 315 14.15 30.85 -16.73
C GLY A 315 15.55 30.31 -16.97
N ASP A 316 16.54 31.04 -16.51
CA ASP A 316 17.96 30.83 -16.81
C ASP A 316 18.85 30.63 -15.57
N PHE A 317 18.24 30.31 -14.41
CA PHE A 317 18.99 30.00 -13.20
C PHE A 317 19.89 28.77 -13.38
N LEU A 318 21.09 28.85 -12.83
CA LEU A 318 22.11 27.79 -12.85
C LEU A 318 22.56 27.36 -11.45
N TYR A 319 22.23 28.14 -10.42
CA TYR A 319 22.67 27.91 -9.05
C TYR A 319 21.53 28.19 -8.11
N PHE A 320 21.56 27.50 -6.96
CA PHE A 320 20.72 27.80 -5.82
C PHE A 320 21.50 27.53 -4.52
N VAL A 321 21.08 28.16 -3.42
CA VAL A 321 21.59 27.93 -2.08
C VAL A 321 20.45 28.11 -1.08
N ALA A 322 20.41 27.26 -0.04
CA ALA A 322 19.44 27.37 1.03
C ALA A 322 19.58 28.70 1.79
N ARG A 323 18.45 29.37 2.02
CA ARG A 323 18.41 30.60 2.85
C ARG A 323 18.40 30.32 4.35
N GLY A 324 18.04 29.06 4.71
CA GLY A 324 17.93 28.58 6.07
C GLY A 324 16.58 28.83 6.75
N ASP A 325 15.62 29.37 6.03
CA ASP A 325 14.19 29.47 6.37
C ASP A 325 13.34 28.40 5.66
N GLY A 326 13.99 27.41 5.04
CA GLY A 326 13.39 26.36 4.23
C GLY A 326 13.27 26.72 2.74
N THR A 327 13.52 27.98 2.35
CA THR A 327 13.49 28.44 0.95
C THR A 327 14.88 28.48 0.34
N SER A 328 14.94 28.58 -1.01
CA SER A 328 16.20 28.68 -1.76
C SER A 328 16.38 30.07 -2.39
N GLN A 329 17.63 30.52 -2.46
CA GLN A 329 18.05 31.65 -3.28
C GLN A 329 18.57 31.13 -4.61
N PHE A 330 17.95 31.54 -5.71
CA PHE A 330 18.34 31.17 -7.08
C PHE A 330 19.22 32.25 -7.70
N SER A 331 20.20 31.85 -8.53
CA SER A 331 21.19 32.75 -9.15
C SER A 331 21.48 32.28 -10.59
N ARG A 332 21.79 33.27 -11.48
CA ARG A 332 22.11 33.00 -12.88
C ARG A 332 23.61 32.82 -13.08
N THR A 333 24.41 33.51 -12.30
CA THR A 333 25.87 33.53 -12.42
C THR A 333 26.55 33.01 -11.16
N LEU A 334 27.76 32.51 -11.33
CA LEU A 334 28.60 32.08 -10.17
C LEU A 334 28.89 33.22 -9.21
N SER A 335 29.05 34.45 -9.71
CA SER A 335 29.27 35.64 -8.87
C SER A 335 28.07 35.91 -7.96
N GLU A 336 26.84 35.89 -8.50
CA GLU A 336 25.61 36.02 -7.71
C GLU A 336 25.48 34.92 -6.68
N HIS A 337 25.76 33.65 -7.08
CA HIS A 337 25.72 32.49 -6.20
C HIS A 337 26.72 32.65 -5.01
N ASN A 338 27.96 33.01 -5.30
CA ASN A 338 28.96 33.20 -4.27
C ASN A 338 28.59 34.36 -3.31
N ALA A 339 27.93 35.40 -3.80
CA ALA A 339 27.39 36.45 -2.96
C ALA A 339 26.29 35.95 -2.04
N ALA A 340 25.37 35.11 -2.59
CA ALA A 340 24.29 34.46 -1.81
C ALA A 340 24.86 33.50 -0.75
N VAL A 341 25.84 32.66 -1.10
CA VAL A 341 26.53 31.78 -0.14
C VAL A 341 27.12 32.54 1.01
N ARG A 342 27.84 33.62 0.73
CA ARG A 342 28.40 34.51 1.80
C ARG A 342 27.30 35.07 2.68
N LYS A 343 26.19 35.50 2.10
CA LYS A 343 25.06 36.07 2.82
C LYS A 343 24.33 35.08 3.72
N PHE A 344 24.04 33.89 3.20
CA PHE A 344 23.11 32.97 3.86
C PHE A 344 23.80 31.84 4.64
N LEU A 345 25.01 31.42 4.27
CA LEU A 345 25.74 30.35 4.97
C LEU A 345 26.86 30.87 5.87
N LEU A 346 27.73 31.74 5.36
CA LEU A 346 28.92 32.15 6.12
C LEU A 346 28.66 33.23 7.18
N GLN A 347 27.55 33.98 7.11
CA GLN A 347 27.18 34.93 8.17
C GLN A 347 26.45 34.25 9.34
N ARG A 348 25.86 33.07 9.18
CA ARG A 348 25.26 32.30 10.28
C ARG A 348 26.28 31.72 11.25
N THR A 349 27.42 31.25 10.77
CA THR A 349 28.50 30.70 11.59
C THR A 349 29.21 31.75 12.48
N LYS A 350 28.81 33.04 12.42
CA LYS A 350 29.35 34.09 13.27
C LYS A 350 28.41 34.53 14.40
N VAL A 351 27.20 33.94 14.50
CA VAL A 351 26.19 34.37 15.48
C VAL A 351 25.90 33.24 16.51
N ASP A 352 26.42 32.06 16.29
CA ASP A 352 26.45 30.93 17.25
C ASP A 352 27.89 30.80 17.81
#